data_a6e1340746c0e9149f9b6d840108c871
#
_entry.id   a6e1340746c0e9149f9b6d840108c871
#
_cell.length_a   1.000
_cell.length_b   1.000
_cell.length_c   1.000
_cell.angle_alpha   90.00
_cell.angle_beta   90.00
_cell.angle_gamma   90.00
#
_symmetry.space_group_name_H-M   'P 1'
#
loop_
_entity.id
_entity.type
_entity.pdbx_description
1 polymer ?
#
loop_
_entity_poly.entity_id
_entity_poly.type
_entity_poly.pdbx_seq_one_letter_code
_entity_poly.pdbx_strand_id
1 'polypeptide(L)'
;MVKKLLIVLAATVIPAGAASGTYLYRIQLVQAAPGKMLELVDLYGKQSAILAAGGDSAPFLMRHSQGDHWDLMLIYPMGSYSEFYKPERVAQRQKAAQSAPGLASQIQQDIAWQQDLFVYGTPLEPLKAAFTGARFYHIEMIRALPGKQAELFKEREMESAYSKYLGRPELFIFVRDQGAPWDVVSIDFYRDIKHYAEAADIPAEKQQAAARAAGFESAEQIGPYFRTVLADHHDTLAVA
;
A
#
# COMPACT_ATOMS: atom_id res chain seq x y z
N MET A 1 2.91 -2.99 -59.46
CA MET A 1 3.82 -2.47 -58.39
C MET A 1 2.99 -2.16 -57.14
N VAL A 2 3.01 -3.05 -56.15
CA VAL A 2 2.25 -2.89 -54.90
C VAL A 2 3.20 -2.23 -53.87
N LYS A 3 2.95 -0.98 -53.50
CA LYS A 3 3.70 -0.29 -52.42
C LYS A 3 3.32 -0.91 -51.09
N LYS A 4 4.26 -1.62 -50.46
CA LYS A 4 4.13 -2.07 -49.08
C LYS A 4 4.21 -0.84 -48.14
N LEU A 5 3.13 -0.53 -47.48
CA LEU A 5 3.08 0.48 -46.44
C LEU A 5 3.64 -0.16 -45.15
N LEU A 6 4.83 0.27 -44.76
CA LEU A 6 5.45 -0.13 -43.49
C LEU A 6 4.83 0.75 -42.39
N ILE A 7 3.90 0.20 -41.60
CA ILE A 7 3.41 0.86 -40.39
C ILE A 7 4.45 0.61 -39.29
N VAL A 8 5.26 1.61 -39.00
CA VAL A 8 6.15 1.61 -37.83
C VAL A 8 5.27 1.95 -36.61
N LEU A 9 4.91 0.95 -35.83
CA LEU A 9 4.33 1.16 -34.52
C LEU A 9 5.45 1.73 -33.63
N ALA A 10 5.50 3.03 -33.46
CA ALA A 10 6.29 3.65 -32.41
C ALA A 10 5.65 3.27 -31.07
N ALA A 11 6.21 2.27 -30.38
CA ALA A 11 5.92 2.06 -28.97
C ALA A 11 6.45 3.29 -28.23
N THR A 12 5.57 4.22 -27.91
CA THR A 12 5.84 5.26 -26.91
C THR A 12 6.04 4.55 -25.59
N VAL A 13 7.31 4.33 -25.21
CA VAL A 13 7.67 4.06 -23.83
C VAL A 13 7.29 5.33 -23.08
N ILE A 14 6.10 5.32 -22.46
CA ILE A 14 5.74 6.34 -21.47
C ILE A 14 6.78 6.13 -20.37
N PRO A 15 7.65 7.13 -20.06
CA PRO A 15 8.43 7.04 -18.85
C PRO A 15 7.42 6.86 -17.73
N ALA A 16 7.54 5.79 -16.95
CA ALA A 16 6.82 5.66 -15.70
C ALA A 16 7.08 6.97 -14.95
N GLY A 17 6.05 7.83 -14.87
CA GLY A 17 6.14 9.10 -14.18
C GLY A 17 6.75 8.80 -12.84
N ALA A 18 7.73 9.58 -12.41
CA ALA A 18 8.48 9.36 -11.21
C ALA A 18 7.47 9.09 -10.09
N ALA A 19 7.26 7.82 -9.77
CA ALA A 19 6.55 7.44 -8.57
C ALA A 19 7.25 8.21 -7.45
N SER A 20 6.52 8.96 -6.65
CA SER A 20 7.07 9.72 -5.51
C SER A 20 7.76 8.81 -4.48
N GLY A 21 7.79 7.51 -4.73
CA GLY A 21 8.44 6.48 -3.93
C GLY A 21 9.60 5.82 -4.67
N THR A 22 10.78 5.86 -4.04
CA THR A 22 11.96 5.14 -4.53
C THR A 22 12.25 3.88 -3.71
N TYR A 23 11.45 3.59 -2.70
CA TYR A 23 11.66 2.48 -1.78
C TYR A 23 10.68 1.34 -2.10
N LEU A 24 11.23 0.15 -2.29
CA LEU A 24 10.46 -1.06 -2.61
C LEU A 24 9.92 -1.70 -1.34
N TYR A 25 8.64 -2.08 -1.40
CA TYR A 25 7.97 -2.87 -0.37
C TYR A 25 7.29 -4.09 -0.99
N ARG A 26 7.10 -5.15 -0.21
CA ARG A 26 6.12 -6.18 -0.49
C ARG A 26 4.95 -6.01 0.48
N ILE A 27 3.76 -5.80 -0.05
CA ILE A 27 2.51 -5.83 0.72
C ILE A 27 1.95 -7.25 0.60
N GLN A 28 1.57 -7.82 1.73
CA GLN A 28 0.95 -9.13 1.82
C GLN A 28 -0.40 -8.97 2.53
N LEU A 29 -1.46 -9.38 1.85
CA LEU A 29 -2.80 -9.53 2.41
C LEU A 29 -2.99 -10.98 2.79
N VAL A 30 -3.49 -11.23 4.00
CA VAL A 30 -3.65 -12.58 4.53
C VAL A 30 -5.01 -12.75 5.16
N GLN A 31 -5.69 -13.84 4.83
CA GLN A 31 -6.84 -14.34 5.57
C GLN A 31 -6.41 -15.58 6.35
N ALA A 32 -6.62 -15.56 7.66
CA ALA A 32 -6.30 -16.68 8.52
C ALA A 32 -7.26 -17.85 8.28
N ALA A 33 -6.78 -19.07 8.46
CA ALA A 33 -7.65 -20.23 8.54
C ALA A 33 -8.63 -20.08 9.73
N PRO A 34 -9.83 -20.67 9.67
CA PRO A 34 -10.83 -20.53 10.72
C PRO A 34 -10.27 -20.83 12.11
N GLY A 35 -10.38 -19.88 13.04
CA GLY A 35 -9.88 -19.97 14.41
C GLY A 35 -8.38 -19.77 14.59
N LYS A 36 -7.62 -19.47 13.52
CA LYS A 36 -6.14 -19.38 13.54
C LYS A 36 -5.57 -17.95 13.61
N MET A 37 -6.43 -16.93 13.65
CA MET A 37 -5.99 -15.54 13.59
C MET A 37 -4.96 -15.14 14.66
N LEU A 38 -5.21 -15.48 15.93
CA LEU A 38 -4.29 -15.12 17.02
C LEU A 38 -2.99 -15.91 16.95
N GLU A 39 -3.06 -17.21 16.62
CA GLU A 39 -1.88 -18.05 16.40
C GLU A 39 -1.02 -17.50 15.25
N LEU A 40 -1.66 -17.09 14.16
CA LEU A 40 -0.97 -16.51 13.01
C LEU A 40 -0.28 -15.18 13.36
N VAL A 41 -0.90 -14.31 14.16
CA VAL A 41 -0.27 -13.08 14.67
C VAL A 41 0.99 -13.40 15.49
N ASP A 42 0.93 -14.40 16.39
CA ASP A 42 2.08 -14.84 17.18
C ASP A 42 3.21 -15.40 16.29
N LEU A 43 2.86 -16.17 15.25
CA LEU A 43 3.81 -16.69 14.28
C LEU A 43 4.51 -15.58 13.48
N TYR A 44 3.77 -14.53 13.07
CA TYR A 44 4.36 -13.35 12.43
C TYR A 44 5.25 -12.55 13.40
N GLY A 45 4.92 -12.51 14.68
CA GLY A 45 5.79 -11.96 15.72
C GLY A 45 7.14 -12.69 15.78
N LYS A 46 7.12 -14.05 15.79
CA LYS A 46 8.34 -14.89 15.72
C LYS A 46 9.10 -14.69 14.41
N GLN A 47 8.40 -14.62 13.28
CA GLN A 47 8.99 -14.34 11.97
C GLN A 47 9.73 -13.00 11.97
N SER A 48 9.14 -11.95 12.57
CA SER A 48 9.76 -10.63 12.67
C SER A 48 11.12 -10.67 13.38
N ALA A 49 11.25 -11.46 14.44
CA ALA A 49 12.53 -11.67 15.14
C ALA A 49 13.56 -12.36 14.24
N ILE A 50 13.14 -13.36 13.45
CA ILE A 50 14.01 -14.07 12.49
C ILE A 50 14.46 -13.11 11.37
N LEU A 51 13.56 -12.28 10.84
CA LEU A 51 13.90 -11.29 9.83
C LEU A 51 14.93 -10.28 10.35
N ALA A 52 14.74 -9.79 11.58
CA ALA A 52 15.69 -8.91 12.23
C ALA A 52 17.07 -9.56 12.42
N ALA A 53 17.12 -10.82 12.83
CA ALA A 53 18.36 -11.61 12.94
C ALA A 53 19.04 -11.82 11.56
N GLY A 54 18.27 -11.89 10.49
CA GLY A 54 18.72 -11.91 9.09
C GLY A 54 19.12 -10.54 8.53
N GLY A 55 19.02 -9.47 9.35
CA GLY A 55 19.36 -8.10 8.97
C GLY A 55 18.28 -7.37 8.17
N ASP A 56 17.04 -7.91 8.09
CA ASP A 56 15.89 -7.24 7.49
C ASP A 56 15.09 -6.48 8.54
N SER A 57 14.32 -5.48 8.11
CA SER A 57 13.34 -4.84 8.97
C SER A 57 12.14 -5.76 9.18
N ALA A 58 11.58 -5.75 10.39
CA ALA A 58 10.28 -6.37 10.63
C ALA A 58 9.20 -5.74 9.74
N PRO A 59 8.20 -6.50 9.30
CA PRO A 59 7.06 -5.93 8.59
C PRO A 59 6.22 -5.06 9.50
N PHE A 60 5.57 -4.06 8.93
CA PHE A 60 4.46 -3.37 9.59
C PHE A 60 3.22 -4.24 9.46
N LEU A 61 2.55 -4.49 10.57
CA LEU A 61 1.37 -5.33 10.62
C LEU A 61 0.15 -4.49 11.00
N MET A 62 -0.92 -4.63 10.23
CA MET A 62 -2.22 -4.06 10.51
C MET A 62 -3.26 -5.17 10.53
N ARG A 63 -4.22 -5.09 11.47
CA ARG A 63 -5.35 -6.00 11.54
C ARG A 63 -6.58 -5.34 10.95
N HIS A 64 -7.27 -6.07 10.11
CA HIS A 64 -8.55 -5.66 9.55
C HIS A 64 -9.58 -5.38 10.66
N SER A 65 -10.37 -4.33 10.46
CA SER A 65 -11.50 -3.97 11.33
C SER A 65 -12.83 -3.96 10.57
N GLN A 66 -12.87 -3.33 9.39
CA GLN A 66 -14.07 -3.24 8.55
C GLN A 66 -13.68 -3.08 7.08
N GLY A 67 -14.51 -3.59 6.17
CA GLY A 67 -14.44 -3.35 4.73
C GLY A 67 -14.15 -4.62 3.93
N ASP A 68 -12.94 -5.08 3.87
CA ASP A 68 -12.49 -6.17 3.00
C ASP A 68 -12.59 -7.57 3.67
N HIS A 69 -12.12 -8.60 2.99
CA HIS A 69 -12.20 -10.01 3.42
C HIS A 69 -10.89 -10.56 4.02
N TRP A 70 -9.77 -9.81 3.95
CA TRP A 70 -8.52 -10.21 4.58
C TRP A 70 -8.50 -9.87 6.07
N ASP A 71 -7.67 -10.57 6.84
CA ASP A 71 -7.53 -10.36 8.30
C ASP A 71 -6.32 -9.50 8.66
N LEU A 72 -5.22 -9.68 7.91
CA LEU A 72 -3.95 -9.01 8.15
C LEU A 72 -3.40 -8.39 6.87
N MET A 73 -2.84 -7.18 7.00
CA MET A 73 -1.95 -6.61 6.01
C MET A 73 -0.55 -6.46 6.61
N LEU A 74 0.44 -7.00 5.93
CA LEU A 74 1.84 -6.88 6.30
C LEU A 74 2.59 -6.12 5.21
N ILE A 75 3.37 -5.10 5.59
CA ILE A 75 4.21 -4.34 4.68
C ILE A 75 5.67 -4.64 4.99
N TYR A 76 6.34 -5.39 4.13
CA TYR A 76 7.73 -5.79 4.26
C TYR A 76 8.65 -4.79 3.57
N PRO A 77 9.53 -4.07 4.30
CA PRO A 77 10.53 -3.21 3.70
C PRO A 77 11.57 -4.02 2.93
N MET A 78 11.82 -3.67 1.68
CA MET A 78 12.80 -4.35 0.82
C MET A 78 13.93 -3.42 0.34
N GLY A 79 13.68 -2.11 0.25
CA GLY A 79 14.64 -1.13 -0.27
C GLY A 79 14.67 -1.11 -1.79
N SER A 80 15.35 -2.06 -2.40
CA SER A 80 15.33 -2.31 -3.84
C SER A 80 15.52 -3.80 -4.13
N TYR A 81 15.16 -4.26 -5.31
CA TYR A 81 15.40 -5.64 -5.72
C TYR A 81 16.89 -6.01 -5.67
N SER A 82 17.75 -5.13 -6.19
CA SER A 82 19.19 -5.40 -6.24
C SER A 82 19.80 -5.56 -4.85
N GLU A 83 19.39 -4.74 -3.88
CA GLU A 83 19.87 -4.85 -2.50
C GLU A 83 19.25 -6.05 -1.78
N PHE A 84 17.95 -6.27 -1.95
CA PHE A 84 17.23 -7.35 -1.27
C PHE A 84 17.71 -8.74 -1.70
N TYR A 85 18.04 -8.92 -2.98
CA TYR A 85 18.46 -10.22 -3.54
C TYR A 85 19.97 -10.38 -3.69
N LYS A 86 20.80 -9.52 -3.07
CA LYS A 86 22.24 -9.75 -2.97
C LYS A 86 22.53 -11.13 -2.37
N PRO A 87 23.47 -11.92 -2.95
CA PRO A 87 23.77 -13.28 -2.47
C PRO A 87 24.05 -13.35 -0.97
N GLU A 88 24.80 -12.39 -0.42
CA GLU A 88 25.11 -12.30 0.99
C GLU A 88 23.87 -12.04 1.86
N ARG A 89 22.92 -11.22 1.38
CA ARG A 89 21.65 -10.95 2.07
C ARG A 89 20.76 -12.20 2.07
N VAL A 90 20.70 -12.90 0.94
CA VAL A 90 19.97 -14.17 0.82
C VAL A 90 20.55 -15.21 1.78
N ALA A 91 21.90 -15.36 1.83
CA ALA A 91 22.56 -16.29 2.73
C ALA A 91 22.31 -15.94 4.22
N GLN A 92 22.32 -14.66 4.60
CA GLN A 92 21.99 -14.20 5.95
C GLN A 92 20.56 -14.59 6.36
N ARG A 93 19.56 -14.35 5.49
CA ARG A 93 18.17 -14.75 5.73
C ARG A 93 18.01 -16.26 5.86
N GLN A 94 18.67 -17.02 4.99
CA GLN A 94 18.65 -18.50 5.07
C GLN A 94 19.25 -19.01 6.38
N LYS A 95 20.38 -18.42 6.81
CA LYS A 95 21.00 -18.77 8.10
C LYS A 95 20.08 -18.41 9.28
N ALA A 96 19.47 -17.24 9.26
CA ALA A 96 18.53 -16.84 10.32
C ALA A 96 17.31 -17.77 10.38
N ALA A 97 16.76 -18.18 9.24
CA ALA A 97 15.62 -19.09 9.16
C ALA A 97 15.92 -20.48 9.75
N GLN A 98 17.18 -20.92 9.77
CA GLN A 98 17.58 -22.20 10.39
C GLN A 98 17.37 -22.22 11.91
N SER A 99 17.28 -21.05 12.58
CA SER A 99 17.01 -20.97 14.03
C SER A 99 15.56 -21.29 14.40
N ALA A 100 14.65 -21.31 13.44
CA ALA A 100 13.24 -21.67 13.65
C ALA A 100 12.74 -22.61 12.52
N PRO A 101 13.24 -23.86 12.50
CA PRO A 101 12.83 -24.83 11.49
C PRO A 101 11.32 -25.07 11.59
N GLY A 102 10.64 -25.06 10.44
CA GLY A 102 9.20 -25.27 10.37
C GLY A 102 8.32 -24.04 10.55
N LEU A 103 8.85 -22.88 10.99
CA LEU A 103 8.04 -21.66 11.20
C LEU A 103 7.30 -21.23 9.93
N ALA A 104 7.97 -21.23 8.78
CA ALA A 104 7.34 -20.89 7.50
C ALA A 104 6.20 -21.85 7.14
N SER A 105 6.36 -23.14 7.41
CA SER A 105 5.30 -24.14 7.18
C SER A 105 4.12 -23.95 8.14
N GLN A 106 4.37 -23.61 9.40
CA GLN A 106 3.31 -23.31 10.37
C GLN A 106 2.49 -22.10 9.93
N ILE A 107 3.16 -21.00 9.51
CA ILE A 107 2.49 -19.82 8.97
C ILE A 107 1.61 -20.22 7.78
N GLN A 108 2.13 -21.00 6.83
CA GLN A 108 1.36 -21.40 5.64
C GLN A 108 0.17 -22.31 5.98
N GLN A 109 0.25 -23.14 7.00
CA GLN A 109 -0.86 -24.01 7.46
C GLN A 109 -2.02 -23.19 8.07
N ASP A 110 -1.71 -22.05 8.68
CA ASP A 110 -2.69 -21.19 9.34
C ASP A 110 -3.28 -20.10 8.40
N ILE A 111 -2.89 -20.11 7.11
CA ILE A 111 -3.40 -19.21 6.08
C ILE A 111 -4.46 -19.90 5.23
N ALA A 112 -5.66 -19.33 5.14
CA ALA A 112 -6.71 -19.75 4.21
C ALA A 112 -6.55 -19.11 2.83
N TRP A 113 -6.12 -17.85 2.77
CA TRP A 113 -5.91 -17.09 1.55
C TRP A 113 -4.81 -16.07 1.72
N GLN A 114 -4.06 -15.82 0.65
CA GLN A 114 -2.98 -14.84 0.62
C GLN A 114 -2.89 -14.18 -0.74
N GLN A 115 -2.54 -12.90 -0.73
CA GLN A 115 -2.23 -12.14 -1.93
C GLN A 115 -1.00 -11.26 -1.67
N ASP A 116 -0.07 -11.25 -2.61
CA ASP A 116 1.15 -10.44 -2.53
C ASP A 116 1.20 -9.43 -3.68
N LEU A 117 1.69 -8.23 -3.38
CA LEU A 117 2.06 -7.24 -4.39
C LEU A 117 3.36 -6.54 -4.00
N PHE A 118 4.16 -6.20 -5.01
CA PHE A 118 5.36 -5.39 -4.87
C PHE A 118 5.03 -3.97 -5.30
N VAL A 119 5.42 -3.01 -4.48
CA VAL A 119 5.05 -1.60 -4.66
C VAL A 119 6.24 -0.70 -4.38
N TYR A 120 6.30 0.41 -5.10
CA TYR A 120 7.16 1.53 -4.74
C TYR A 120 6.35 2.56 -3.96
N GLY A 121 6.94 3.06 -2.86
CA GLY A 121 6.27 4.01 -1.98
C GLY A 121 7.24 4.96 -1.29
N THR A 122 6.74 5.67 -0.30
CA THR A 122 7.48 6.59 0.57
C THR A 122 8.74 5.93 1.15
N PRO A 123 9.85 6.66 1.35
CA PRO A 123 11.03 6.14 2.05
C PRO A 123 10.70 5.54 3.42
N LEU A 124 11.54 4.60 3.87
CA LEU A 124 11.26 3.79 5.05
C LEU A 124 11.10 4.61 6.34
N GLU A 125 11.92 5.64 6.55
CA GLU A 125 11.92 6.37 7.84
C GLU A 125 10.63 7.20 8.06
N PRO A 126 10.09 7.95 7.08
CA PRO A 126 8.76 8.54 7.20
C PRO A 126 7.65 7.52 7.48
N LEU A 127 7.69 6.35 6.83
CA LEU A 127 6.70 5.29 7.07
C LEU A 127 6.79 4.73 8.50
N LYS A 128 8.00 4.46 9.02
CA LYS A 128 8.22 4.07 10.41
C LYS A 128 7.65 5.10 11.40
N ALA A 129 7.90 6.38 11.13
CA ALA A 129 7.39 7.46 11.98
C ALA A 129 5.86 7.48 12.01
N ALA A 130 5.20 7.30 10.85
CA ALA A 130 3.75 7.22 10.75
C ALA A 130 3.19 6.04 11.56
N PHE A 131 3.75 4.84 11.42
CA PHE A 131 3.33 3.66 12.20
C PHE A 131 3.57 3.81 13.71
N THR A 132 4.62 4.53 14.12
CA THR A 132 4.87 4.76 15.55
C THR A 132 3.79 5.63 16.19
N GLY A 133 3.26 6.62 15.48
CA GLY A 133 2.26 7.58 15.95
C GLY A 133 0.80 7.15 15.78
N ALA A 134 0.55 6.13 14.98
CA ALA A 134 -0.81 5.71 14.61
C ALA A 134 -1.22 4.38 15.25
N ARG A 135 -2.54 4.22 15.41
CA ARG A 135 -3.17 2.97 15.86
C ARG A 135 -4.43 2.62 15.06
N PHE A 136 -4.80 3.49 14.13
CA PHE A 136 -5.96 3.35 13.28
C PHE A 136 -5.59 3.75 11.85
N TYR A 137 -6.00 2.98 10.87
CA TYR A 137 -5.62 3.12 9.49
C TYR A 137 -6.85 3.09 8.59
N HIS A 138 -6.87 3.96 7.59
CA HIS A 138 -7.77 3.88 6.46
C HIS A 138 -6.95 3.46 5.24
N ILE A 139 -7.36 2.39 4.58
CA ILE A 139 -6.60 1.73 3.51
C ILE A 139 -7.50 1.62 2.29
N GLU A 140 -7.04 2.16 1.18
CA GLU A 140 -7.71 2.02 -0.10
C GLU A 140 -6.81 1.22 -1.05
N MET A 141 -7.37 0.19 -1.67
CA MET A 141 -6.73 -0.59 -2.73
C MET A 141 -7.50 -0.36 -4.02
N ILE A 142 -6.84 0.17 -5.04
CA ILE A 142 -7.50 0.72 -6.21
C ILE A 142 -6.92 0.11 -7.48
N ARG A 143 -7.81 -0.33 -8.36
CA ARG A 143 -7.48 -0.73 -9.72
C ARG A 143 -8.00 0.31 -10.69
N ALA A 144 -7.11 0.83 -11.53
CA ALA A 144 -7.44 1.80 -12.55
C ALA A 144 -8.25 1.18 -13.71
N LEU A 145 -9.06 1.97 -14.36
CA LEU A 145 -9.56 1.66 -15.71
C LEU A 145 -8.37 1.50 -16.67
N PRO A 146 -8.49 0.67 -17.72
CA PRO A 146 -7.42 0.50 -18.72
C PRO A 146 -6.93 1.86 -19.26
N GLY A 147 -5.61 2.09 -19.16
CA GLY A 147 -4.96 3.32 -19.60
C GLY A 147 -5.11 4.53 -18.65
N LYS A 148 -5.74 4.36 -17.48
CA LYS A 148 -5.97 5.44 -16.51
C LYS A 148 -5.04 5.42 -15.30
N GLN A 149 -3.99 4.60 -15.29
CA GLN A 149 -3.08 4.46 -14.15
C GLN A 149 -2.41 5.79 -13.75
N ALA A 150 -1.95 6.57 -14.73
CA ALA A 150 -1.31 7.85 -14.47
C ALA A 150 -2.31 8.91 -13.93
N GLU A 151 -3.54 8.90 -14.43
CA GLU A 151 -4.60 9.78 -13.95
C GLU A 151 -5.05 9.39 -12.53
N LEU A 152 -5.15 8.09 -12.24
CA LEU A 152 -5.42 7.60 -10.89
C LEU A 152 -4.33 8.03 -9.91
N PHE A 153 -3.06 7.86 -10.27
CA PHE A 153 -1.96 8.28 -9.42
C PHE A 153 -2.01 9.79 -9.12
N LYS A 154 -2.23 10.61 -10.15
CA LYS A 154 -2.40 12.06 -9.98
C LYS A 154 -3.58 12.40 -9.07
N GLU A 155 -4.68 11.69 -9.21
CA GLU A 155 -5.86 11.88 -8.36
C GLU A 155 -5.54 11.59 -6.89
N ARG A 156 -4.81 10.49 -6.60
CA ARG A 156 -4.34 10.20 -5.23
C ARG A 156 -3.41 11.27 -4.67
N GLU A 157 -2.52 11.85 -5.49
CA GLU A 157 -1.68 12.97 -5.07
C GLU A 157 -2.53 14.22 -4.75
N MET A 158 -3.56 14.50 -5.56
CA MET A 158 -4.49 15.60 -5.31
C MET A 158 -5.26 15.39 -4.02
N GLU A 159 -5.72 14.18 -3.72
CA GLU A 159 -6.44 13.87 -2.49
C GLU A 159 -5.52 13.93 -1.25
N SER A 160 -4.26 13.51 -1.39
CA SER A 160 -3.24 13.72 -0.34
C SER A 160 -3.04 15.21 -0.05
N ALA A 161 -2.95 16.04 -1.10
CA ALA A 161 -2.85 17.49 -0.95
C ALA A 161 -4.13 18.10 -0.33
N TYR A 162 -5.30 17.60 -0.68
CA TYR A 162 -6.57 18.00 -0.07
C TYR A 162 -6.57 17.73 1.44
N SER A 163 -6.17 16.53 1.86
CA SER A 163 -6.04 16.17 3.28
C SER A 163 -5.07 17.11 4.01
N LYS A 164 -3.92 17.40 3.40
CA LYS A 164 -2.95 18.37 3.94
C LYS A 164 -3.54 19.76 4.13
N TYR A 165 -4.25 20.31 3.14
CA TYR A 165 -4.91 21.64 3.23
C TYR A 165 -5.99 21.69 4.30
N LEU A 166 -6.61 20.54 4.61
CA LEU A 166 -7.54 20.42 5.72
C LEU A 166 -6.83 20.35 7.09
N GLY A 167 -5.51 20.18 7.13
CA GLY A 167 -4.73 19.94 8.34
C GLY A 167 -4.82 18.49 8.82
N ARG A 168 -5.13 17.56 7.91
CA ARG A 168 -5.24 16.12 8.16
C ARG A 168 -3.97 15.39 7.71
N PRO A 169 -3.77 14.12 8.12
CA PRO A 169 -2.67 13.31 7.62
C PRO A 169 -2.68 13.22 6.09
N GLU A 170 -1.49 13.32 5.49
CA GLU A 170 -1.31 13.07 4.07
C GLU A 170 -1.32 11.57 3.79
N LEU A 171 -1.81 11.18 2.60
CA LEU A 171 -1.84 9.78 2.18
C LEU A 171 -0.41 9.25 1.93
N PHE A 172 -0.14 8.06 2.40
CA PHE A 172 1.02 7.27 1.96
C PHE A 172 0.62 6.46 0.74
N ILE A 173 1.14 6.83 -0.42
CA ILE A 173 0.76 6.24 -1.70
C ILE A 173 1.81 5.22 -2.13
N PHE A 174 1.36 4.00 -2.42
CA PHE A 174 2.16 2.89 -2.91
C PHE A 174 1.70 2.52 -4.32
N VAL A 175 2.60 2.56 -5.29
CA VAL A 175 2.32 2.26 -6.69
C VAL A 175 2.82 0.86 -7.02
N ARG A 176 1.96 0.05 -7.62
CA ARG A 176 2.28 -1.32 -8.00
C ARG A 176 3.42 -1.39 -9.02
N ASP A 177 4.36 -2.26 -8.73
CA ASP A 177 5.34 -2.76 -9.69
C ASP A 177 4.86 -4.10 -10.28
N GLN A 178 4.52 -5.08 -9.42
CA GLN A 178 4.04 -6.39 -9.85
C GLN A 178 3.21 -7.08 -8.76
N GLY A 179 2.57 -8.18 -9.13
CA GLY A 179 1.75 -9.02 -8.22
C GLY A 179 0.25 -8.80 -8.39
N ALA A 180 -0.47 -8.68 -7.29
CA ALA A 180 -1.92 -8.50 -7.22
C ALA A 180 -2.44 -7.34 -8.09
N PRO A 181 -3.71 -7.34 -8.50
CA PRO A 181 -4.25 -6.42 -9.51
C PRO A 181 -4.46 -4.97 -9.05
N TRP A 182 -4.01 -4.59 -7.88
CA TRP A 182 -4.15 -3.25 -7.31
C TRP A 182 -3.08 -2.32 -7.89
N ASP A 183 -3.45 -1.31 -8.67
CA ASP A 183 -2.51 -0.37 -9.28
C ASP A 183 -1.94 0.61 -8.26
N VAL A 184 -2.75 0.99 -7.26
CA VAL A 184 -2.38 1.86 -6.14
C VAL A 184 -2.92 1.29 -4.84
N VAL A 185 -2.12 1.37 -3.77
CA VAL A 185 -2.57 1.25 -2.39
C VAL A 185 -2.27 2.57 -1.69
N SER A 186 -3.26 3.18 -1.06
CA SER A 186 -3.08 4.35 -0.23
C SER A 186 -3.43 4.06 1.23
N ILE A 187 -2.67 4.65 2.15
CA ILE A 187 -2.86 4.45 3.59
C ILE A 187 -2.81 5.79 4.30
N ASP A 188 -3.86 6.07 5.05
CA ASP A 188 -3.95 7.16 6.00
C ASP A 188 -3.68 6.68 7.42
N PHE A 189 -2.99 7.49 8.19
CA PHE A 189 -2.54 7.17 9.53
C PHE A 189 -3.23 8.05 10.57
N TYR A 190 -3.98 7.44 11.49
CA TYR A 190 -4.72 8.11 12.54
C TYR A 190 -4.33 7.60 13.92
N ARG A 191 -4.42 8.45 14.94
CA ARG A 191 -4.21 8.04 16.34
C ARG A 191 -5.24 7.01 16.78
N ASP A 192 -6.49 7.25 16.40
CA ASP A 192 -7.65 6.44 16.74
C ASP A 192 -8.84 6.77 15.82
N ILE A 193 -9.96 6.08 15.99
CA ILE A 193 -11.19 6.31 15.21
C ILE A 193 -11.78 7.72 15.41
N LYS A 194 -11.54 8.38 16.54
CA LYS A 194 -12.04 9.74 16.77
C LYS A 194 -11.28 10.72 15.88
N HIS A 195 -9.97 10.60 15.82
CA HIS A 195 -9.14 11.39 14.91
C HIS A 195 -9.53 11.17 13.43
N TYR A 196 -9.89 9.93 13.04
CA TYR A 196 -10.43 9.65 11.72
C TYR A 196 -11.76 10.40 11.49
N ALA A 197 -12.68 10.34 12.44
CA ALA A 197 -14.00 10.93 12.37
C ALA A 197 -14.01 12.48 12.40
N GLU A 198 -12.93 13.13 12.84
CA GLU A 198 -12.81 14.61 12.85
C GLU A 198 -13.03 15.23 11.47
N ALA A 199 -12.92 14.45 10.38
CA ALA A 199 -13.24 14.92 9.03
C ALA A 199 -14.69 15.41 8.89
N ALA A 200 -15.62 14.81 9.62
CA ALA A 200 -17.04 15.16 9.59
C ALA A 200 -17.32 16.57 10.15
N ASP A 201 -16.45 17.08 11.03
CA ASP A 201 -16.60 18.38 11.69
C ASP A 201 -15.96 19.54 10.90
N ILE A 202 -15.34 19.24 9.74
CA ILE A 202 -14.67 20.27 8.93
C ILE A 202 -15.73 21.09 8.18
N PRO A 203 -15.76 22.43 8.35
CA PRO A 203 -16.73 23.28 7.67
C PRO A 203 -16.66 23.15 6.14
N ALA A 204 -17.82 23.14 5.48
CA ALA A 204 -17.92 23.01 4.03
C ALA A 204 -17.09 24.05 3.26
N GLU A 205 -17.04 25.29 3.72
CA GLU A 205 -16.23 26.35 3.11
C GLU A 205 -14.73 26.01 3.12
N LYS A 206 -14.24 25.41 4.22
CA LYS A 206 -12.85 24.96 4.33
C LYS A 206 -12.58 23.79 3.39
N GLN A 207 -13.53 22.85 3.29
CA GLN A 207 -13.45 21.74 2.35
C GLN A 207 -13.37 22.24 0.90
N GLN A 208 -14.22 23.21 0.51
CA GLN A 208 -14.20 23.80 -0.82
C GLN A 208 -12.87 24.50 -1.14
N ALA A 209 -12.35 25.29 -0.20
CA ALA A 209 -11.07 25.97 -0.36
C ALA A 209 -9.92 24.96 -0.53
N ALA A 210 -9.89 23.93 0.29
CA ALA A 210 -8.88 22.86 0.22
C ALA A 210 -8.94 22.07 -1.09
N ALA A 211 -10.16 21.73 -1.57
CA ALA A 211 -10.35 20.99 -2.81
C ALA A 211 -9.80 21.79 -4.02
N ARG A 212 -10.10 23.06 -4.10
CA ARG A 212 -9.56 23.94 -5.18
C ARG A 212 -8.05 24.07 -5.08
N ALA A 213 -7.51 24.24 -3.88
CA ALA A 213 -6.06 24.32 -3.66
C ALA A 213 -5.35 23.02 -4.05
N ALA A 214 -6.01 21.87 -3.89
CA ALA A 214 -5.51 20.55 -4.29
C ALA A 214 -5.66 20.29 -5.81
N GLY A 215 -6.37 21.12 -6.56
CA GLY A 215 -6.56 20.99 -8.01
C GLY A 215 -7.90 20.38 -8.43
N PHE A 216 -8.81 20.10 -7.49
CA PHE A 216 -10.19 19.70 -7.80
C PHE A 216 -11.05 20.93 -8.13
N GLU A 217 -12.10 20.72 -8.89
CA GLU A 217 -13.08 21.76 -9.21
C GLU A 217 -13.86 22.21 -7.95
N SER A 218 -14.28 21.22 -7.15
CA SER A 218 -14.96 21.43 -5.87
C SER A 218 -14.82 20.19 -4.98
N ALA A 219 -15.18 20.30 -3.70
CA ALA A 219 -15.16 19.16 -2.79
C ALA A 219 -16.16 18.07 -3.21
N GLU A 220 -17.32 18.44 -3.74
CA GLU A 220 -18.34 17.50 -4.22
C GLU A 220 -17.90 16.75 -5.48
N GLN A 221 -16.91 17.25 -6.22
CA GLN A 221 -16.40 16.63 -7.45
C GLN A 221 -15.27 15.62 -7.20
N ILE A 222 -14.73 15.53 -5.99
CA ILE A 222 -13.65 14.57 -5.65
C ILE A 222 -14.11 13.14 -5.96
N GLY A 223 -15.18 12.66 -5.32
CA GLY A 223 -15.68 11.31 -5.54
C GLY A 223 -16.15 11.03 -6.98
N PRO A 224 -16.95 11.90 -7.65
CA PRO A 224 -17.25 11.74 -9.07
C PRO A 224 -16.02 11.66 -9.96
N TYR A 225 -15.00 12.51 -9.75
CA TYR A 225 -13.76 12.47 -10.52
C TYR A 225 -13.01 11.15 -10.31
N PHE A 226 -12.83 10.71 -9.06
CA PHE A 226 -12.23 9.43 -8.73
C PHE A 226 -12.89 8.27 -9.48
N ARG A 227 -14.24 8.25 -9.55
CA ARG A 227 -14.99 7.21 -10.27
C ARG A 227 -14.77 7.21 -11.78
N THR A 228 -14.23 8.28 -12.38
CA THR A 228 -13.88 8.28 -13.82
C THR A 228 -12.58 7.58 -14.13
N VAL A 229 -11.77 7.27 -13.13
CA VAL A 229 -10.43 6.68 -13.31
C VAL A 229 -10.30 5.27 -12.73
N LEU A 230 -11.20 4.85 -11.82
CA LEU A 230 -11.14 3.54 -11.18
C LEU A 230 -12.03 2.50 -11.87
N ALA A 231 -11.56 1.25 -11.89
CA ALA A 231 -12.33 0.06 -12.30
C ALA A 231 -12.82 -0.72 -11.08
N ASP A 232 -12.07 -0.69 -9.98
CA ASP A 232 -12.34 -1.42 -8.76
C ASP A 232 -11.71 -0.73 -7.56
N HIS A 233 -12.36 -0.81 -6.40
CA HIS A 233 -11.94 -0.10 -5.21
C HIS A 233 -12.37 -0.84 -3.95
N HIS A 234 -11.40 -1.16 -3.11
CA HIS A 234 -11.63 -1.70 -1.78
C HIS A 234 -11.22 -0.65 -0.75
N ASP A 235 -12.13 -0.36 0.16
CA ASP A 235 -12.01 0.63 1.21
C ASP A 235 -12.09 -0.06 2.57
N THR A 236 -11.06 0.06 3.38
CA THR A 236 -10.86 -0.77 4.56
C THR A 236 -10.39 0.06 5.75
N LEU A 237 -10.97 -0.21 6.92
CA LEU A 237 -10.46 0.26 8.19
C LEU A 237 -9.67 -0.83 8.89
N ALA A 238 -8.50 -0.46 9.43
CA ALA A 238 -7.63 -1.38 10.14
C ALA A 238 -7.09 -0.77 11.43
N VAL A 239 -6.56 -1.62 12.30
CA VAL A 239 -5.97 -1.25 13.60
C VAL A 239 -4.58 -1.86 13.76
N ALA A 240 -3.79 -1.31 14.69
CA ALA A 240 -2.47 -1.86 15.05
C ALA A 240 -2.57 -3.20 15.76
#